data_86fa45f3dc6b55ac6c47f65e7222cbc5
#
_entry.id   86fa45f3dc6b55ac6c47f65e7222cbc5
#
_cell.length_a   1.000
_cell.length_b   1.000
_cell.length_c   1.000
_cell.angle_alpha   90.00
_cell.angle_beta   90.00
_cell.angle_gamma   90.00
#
_symmetry.space_group_name_H-M   'P 1'
#
loop_
_entity.id
_entity.type
_entity.pdbx_description
1 polymer ?
#
loop_
_entity_poly.entity_id
_entity_poly.type
_entity_poly.pdbx_seq_one_letter_code
_entity_poly.pdbx_strand_id
1 'polypeptide(L)'
;MPEIRRLPSALVNRIAAGEVVERPAAALKELVENAIDAGAKRIGVVLAEGGLARIEVVDDGCGMGPEGMALALERHATSKLPDSLIGPEGAIELVTTLGFRGEALPSIASVARLSIESREAGAAEGWRRVVDHGALLADEPAALPPGTRVRVEELFAKVPARRKFLRTARSEYAACLDGVRRLAMARPDVG
;
A
#
# COMPACT_ATOMS: atom_id res chain seq x y z
N MET A 1 4.87 38.25 -13.53
CA MET A 1 4.91 37.38 -12.33
C MET A 1 4.24 36.05 -12.65
N PRO A 2 4.76 34.90 -12.23
CA PRO A 2 4.05 33.66 -12.42
C PRO A 2 2.73 33.69 -11.64
N GLU A 3 1.64 33.32 -12.30
CA GLU A 3 0.29 33.34 -11.72
C GLU A 3 0.09 32.10 -10.84
N ILE A 4 -0.42 32.29 -9.61
CA ILE A 4 -0.76 31.20 -8.70
C ILE A 4 -2.06 30.56 -9.19
N ARG A 5 -2.03 29.24 -9.45
CA ARG A 5 -3.17 28.46 -9.95
C ARG A 5 -3.49 27.29 -9.04
N ARG A 6 -4.76 26.95 -8.94
CA ARG A 6 -5.18 25.69 -8.28
C ARG A 6 -4.79 24.50 -9.15
N LEU A 7 -4.13 23.52 -8.53
CA LEU A 7 -3.78 22.27 -9.21
C LEU A 7 -5.00 21.33 -9.29
N PRO A 8 -5.14 20.59 -10.40
CA PRO A 8 -6.12 19.50 -10.47
C PRO A 8 -5.86 18.44 -9.39
N SER A 9 -6.93 17.86 -8.83
CA SER A 9 -6.83 16.88 -7.73
C SER A 9 -5.92 15.68 -8.06
N ALA A 10 -5.99 15.18 -9.31
CA ALA A 10 -5.11 14.10 -9.77
C ALA A 10 -3.61 14.48 -9.74
N LEU A 11 -3.27 15.75 -9.98
CA LEU A 11 -1.89 16.22 -9.89
C LEU A 11 -1.45 16.39 -8.44
N VAL A 12 -2.33 16.97 -7.59
CA VAL A 12 -2.11 17.06 -6.13
C VAL A 12 -1.84 15.69 -5.54
N ASN A 13 -2.65 14.69 -5.91
CA ASN A 13 -2.50 13.32 -5.47
C ASN A 13 -1.17 12.70 -5.85
N ARG A 14 -0.68 12.94 -7.08
CA ARG A 14 0.64 12.46 -7.53
C ARG A 14 1.81 13.16 -6.84
N ILE A 15 1.67 14.45 -6.52
CA ILE A 15 2.69 15.19 -5.77
C ILE A 15 2.76 14.65 -4.33
N ALA A 16 1.63 14.58 -3.64
CA ALA A 16 1.53 14.07 -2.27
C ALA A 16 1.96 12.59 -2.16
N ALA A 17 1.59 11.76 -3.15
CA ALA A 17 2.05 10.37 -3.22
C ALA A 17 3.59 10.27 -3.26
N GLY A 18 4.25 11.23 -3.87
CA GLY A 18 5.69 11.29 -3.90
C GLY A 18 6.34 11.56 -2.54
N GLU A 19 5.62 12.09 -1.57
CA GLU A 19 6.08 12.29 -0.19
C GLU A 19 5.89 11.03 0.65
N VAL A 20 4.88 10.21 0.33
CA VAL A 20 4.57 8.94 1.01
C VAL A 20 5.38 7.79 0.41
N VAL A 21 5.49 7.75 -0.92
CA VAL A 21 6.18 6.68 -1.66
C VAL A 21 7.32 7.30 -2.48
N GLU A 22 8.52 7.29 -1.92
CA GLU A 22 9.71 7.84 -2.60
C GLU A 22 10.38 6.81 -3.51
N ARG A 23 10.31 5.52 -3.17
CA ARG A 23 11.04 4.43 -3.79
C ARG A 23 10.38 3.06 -3.51
N PRO A 24 10.76 1.97 -4.22
CA PRO A 24 10.21 0.63 -3.99
C PRO A 24 10.22 0.18 -2.53
N ALA A 25 11.32 0.43 -1.81
CA ALA A 25 11.45 0.05 -0.41
C ALA A 25 10.42 0.74 0.51
N ALA A 26 10.02 1.99 0.21
CA ALA A 26 8.98 2.68 0.97
C ALA A 26 7.59 2.05 0.73
N ALA A 27 7.25 1.77 -0.55
CA ALA A 27 6.02 1.07 -0.88
C ALA A 27 5.96 -0.32 -0.22
N LEU A 28 7.03 -1.10 -0.33
CA LEU A 28 7.13 -2.43 0.27
C LEU A 28 6.95 -2.38 1.79
N LYS A 29 7.61 -1.44 2.46
CA LYS A 29 7.49 -1.26 3.91
C LYS A 29 6.02 -1.07 4.30
N GLU A 30 5.32 -0.15 3.68
CA GLU A 30 3.89 0.11 3.96
C GLU A 30 3.02 -1.13 3.74
N LEU A 31 3.26 -1.91 2.67
CA LEU A 31 2.51 -3.13 2.39
C LEU A 31 2.74 -4.21 3.44
N VAL A 32 4.00 -4.41 3.87
CA VAL A 32 4.35 -5.38 4.90
C VAL A 32 3.79 -4.95 6.27
N GLU A 33 3.85 -3.67 6.62
CA GLU A 33 3.23 -3.14 7.84
C GLU A 33 1.70 -3.34 7.83
N ASN A 34 1.05 -3.16 6.69
CA ASN A 34 -0.38 -3.44 6.55
C ASN A 34 -0.70 -4.93 6.77
N ALA A 35 0.12 -5.84 6.25
CA ALA A 35 -0.03 -7.27 6.47
C ALA A 35 0.15 -7.67 7.96
N ILE A 36 1.14 -7.07 8.62
CA ILE A 36 1.35 -7.25 10.07
C ILE A 36 0.14 -6.74 10.87
N ASP A 37 -0.35 -5.56 10.56
CA ASP A 37 -1.52 -4.95 11.21
C ASP A 37 -2.81 -5.75 10.97
N ALA A 38 -2.91 -6.47 9.82
CA ALA A 38 -3.99 -7.42 9.52
C ALA A 38 -3.89 -8.74 10.32
N GLY A 39 -2.90 -8.87 11.19
CA GLY A 39 -2.69 -10.04 12.04
C GLY A 39 -2.09 -11.25 11.30
N ALA A 40 -1.44 -11.03 10.16
CA ALA A 40 -0.79 -12.09 9.41
C ALA A 40 0.24 -12.86 10.25
N LYS A 41 0.31 -14.16 10.03
CA LYS A 41 1.33 -15.04 10.59
C LYS A 41 2.41 -15.39 9.56
N ARG A 42 2.10 -15.27 8.29
CA ARG A 42 3.01 -15.47 7.18
C ARG A 42 2.85 -14.38 6.14
N ILE A 43 3.98 -13.82 5.71
CA ILE A 43 4.03 -12.77 4.70
C ILE A 43 5.05 -13.16 3.63
N GLY A 44 4.56 -13.38 2.41
CA GLY A 44 5.40 -13.64 1.25
C GLY A 44 5.69 -12.35 0.49
N VAL A 45 6.95 -12.11 0.12
CA VAL A 45 7.36 -10.95 -0.66
C VAL A 45 8.06 -11.40 -1.94
N VAL A 46 7.61 -10.90 -3.07
CA VAL A 46 8.23 -11.12 -4.39
C VAL A 46 8.60 -9.78 -5.00
N LEU A 47 9.84 -9.67 -5.47
CA LEU A 47 10.36 -8.47 -6.14
C LEU A 47 10.88 -8.83 -7.53
N ALA A 48 10.45 -8.09 -8.55
CA ALA A 48 11.07 -8.11 -9.86
C ALA A 48 11.83 -6.81 -10.10
N GLU A 49 13.05 -6.91 -10.60
CA GLU A 49 13.97 -5.78 -10.85
C GLU A 49 14.13 -4.87 -9.61
N GLY A 50 14.27 -5.46 -8.42
CA GLY A 50 14.41 -4.70 -7.18
C GLY A 50 13.15 -3.93 -6.76
N GLY A 51 11.98 -4.36 -7.24
CA GLY A 51 10.70 -3.68 -7.01
C GLY A 51 10.36 -2.60 -8.05
N LEU A 52 11.24 -2.38 -9.03
CA LEU A 52 10.99 -1.41 -10.10
C LEU A 52 9.93 -1.91 -11.08
N ALA A 53 9.99 -3.21 -11.45
CA ALA A 53 9.00 -3.83 -12.31
C ALA A 53 7.79 -4.34 -11.53
N ARG A 54 8.02 -5.00 -10.38
CA ARG A 54 6.94 -5.52 -9.54
C ARG A 54 7.35 -5.66 -8.09
N ILE A 55 6.43 -5.27 -7.21
CA ILE A 55 6.40 -5.63 -5.78
C ILE A 55 5.13 -6.45 -5.57
N GLU A 56 5.22 -7.61 -4.95
CA GLU A 56 4.06 -8.39 -4.55
C GLU A 56 4.21 -8.79 -3.09
N VAL A 57 3.16 -8.55 -2.31
CA VAL A 57 3.06 -8.95 -0.91
C VAL A 57 1.82 -9.81 -0.76
N VAL A 58 1.99 -11.00 -0.19
CA VAL A 58 0.89 -11.95 0.08
C VAL A 58 0.90 -12.27 1.55
N ASP A 59 -0.24 -12.17 2.20
CA ASP A 59 -0.40 -12.43 3.62
C ASP A 59 -1.59 -13.35 3.91
N ASP A 60 -1.57 -13.98 5.08
CA ASP A 60 -2.64 -14.80 5.63
C ASP A 60 -3.43 -14.08 6.74
N GLY A 61 -3.48 -12.75 6.71
CA GLY A 61 -4.20 -11.92 7.66
C GLY A 61 -5.73 -11.99 7.53
N CYS A 62 -6.43 -11.08 8.21
CA CYS A 62 -7.90 -11.09 8.27
C CYS A 62 -8.60 -10.92 6.92
N GLY A 63 -7.90 -10.36 5.92
CA GLY A 63 -8.48 -10.02 4.62
C GLY A 63 -9.40 -8.80 4.67
N MET A 64 -9.98 -8.49 3.50
CA MET A 64 -10.92 -7.37 3.30
C MET A 64 -12.03 -7.80 2.34
N GLY A 65 -13.27 -7.39 2.63
CA GLY A 65 -14.37 -7.47 1.68
C GLY A 65 -14.34 -6.32 0.65
N PRO A 66 -15.24 -6.35 -0.35
CA PRO A 66 -15.25 -5.37 -1.44
C PRO A 66 -15.40 -3.91 -0.97
N GLU A 67 -16.24 -3.67 0.05
CA GLU A 67 -16.42 -2.33 0.63
C GLU A 67 -15.16 -1.87 1.38
N GLY A 68 -14.54 -2.75 2.16
CA GLY A 68 -13.29 -2.49 2.85
C GLY A 68 -12.15 -2.15 1.88
N MET A 69 -12.07 -2.85 0.73
CA MET A 69 -11.10 -2.54 -0.32
C MET A 69 -11.39 -1.21 -1.01
N ALA A 70 -12.66 -0.82 -1.16
CA ALA A 70 -13.01 0.50 -1.68
C ALA A 70 -12.49 1.60 -0.75
N LEU A 71 -12.82 1.50 0.53
CA LEU A 71 -12.39 2.44 1.57
C LEU A 71 -10.86 2.48 1.72
N ALA A 72 -10.18 1.34 1.64
CA ALA A 72 -8.71 1.28 1.73
C ALA A 72 -7.98 2.06 0.61
N LEU A 73 -8.68 2.35 -0.49
CA LEU A 73 -8.17 3.17 -1.60
C LEU A 73 -8.59 4.64 -1.52
N GLU A 74 -9.42 5.00 -0.56
CA GLU A 74 -9.77 6.39 -0.26
C GLU A 74 -8.71 7.03 0.65
N ARG A 75 -8.43 8.31 0.43
CA ARG A 75 -7.52 9.05 1.30
C ARG A 75 -8.19 9.33 2.64
N HIS A 76 -7.39 9.28 3.69
CA HIS A 76 -7.84 9.54 5.07
C HIS A 76 -8.88 8.52 5.58
N ALA A 77 -9.06 7.39 4.89
CA ALA A 77 -9.83 6.26 5.39
C ALA A 77 -8.88 5.26 6.08
N THR A 78 -9.14 4.95 7.33
CA THR A 78 -8.36 4.00 8.11
C THR A 78 -9.24 3.24 9.10
N SER A 79 -9.00 1.95 9.21
CA SER A 79 -9.59 1.09 10.25
C SER A 79 -8.73 1.01 11.52
N LYS A 80 -7.60 1.72 11.53
CA LYS A 80 -6.55 1.57 12.54
C LYS A 80 -6.65 2.59 13.68
N LEU A 81 -7.58 3.54 13.58
CA LEU A 81 -7.88 4.48 14.66
C LEU A 81 -9.13 4.00 15.40
N PRO A 82 -9.10 3.83 16.72
CA PRO A 82 -10.29 3.55 17.50
C PRO A 82 -11.26 4.75 17.46
N ASP A 83 -12.56 4.48 17.55
CA ASP A 83 -13.62 5.50 17.48
C ASP A 83 -13.41 6.65 18.49
N SER A 84 -12.80 6.37 19.64
CA SER A 84 -12.43 7.37 20.64
C SER A 84 -11.39 8.40 20.17
N LEU A 85 -10.67 8.10 19.08
CA LEU A 85 -9.69 9.01 18.46
C LEU A 85 -10.25 9.75 17.23
N ILE A 86 -11.45 9.41 16.78
CA ILE A 86 -12.15 10.06 15.66
C ILE A 86 -12.96 11.25 16.20
N GLY A 87 -12.30 12.16 16.91
CA GLY A 87 -12.93 13.34 17.48
C GLY A 87 -11.94 14.51 17.59
N PRO A 88 -12.43 15.73 17.84
CA PRO A 88 -11.59 16.92 17.91
C PRO A 88 -10.53 16.90 19.02
N GLU A 89 -10.66 15.99 20.00
CA GLU A 89 -9.74 15.82 21.13
C GLU A 89 -8.96 14.50 21.07
N GLY A 90 -8.95 13.81 19.91
CA GLY A 90 -8.29 12.51 19.74
C GLY A 90 -6.77 12.59 19.93
N ALA A 91 -6.23 11.82 20.86
CA ALA A 91 -4.80 11.77 21.14
C ALA A 91 -4.11 10.74 20.21
N ILE A 92 -3.33 11.21 19.26
CA ILE A 92 -2.54 10.37 18.31
C ILE A 92 -1.57 9.43 19.06
N GLU A 93 -1.22 9.76 20.29
CA GLU A 93 -0.32 9.01 21.17
C GLU A 93 -0.85 7.60 21.55
N LEU A 94 -2.14 7.34 21.36
CA LEU A 94 -2.78 6.05 21.66
C LEU A 94 -2.79 5.07 20.46
N VAL A 95 -2.17 5.42 19.34
CA VAL A 95 -2.10 4.53 18.16
C VAL A 95 -1.11 3.40 18.41
N THR A 96 -1.60 2.16 18.36
CA THR A 96 -0.82 0.93 18.59
C THR A 96 -0.43 0.20 17.29
N THR A 97 -0.99 0.61 16.15
CA THR A 97 -0.69 0.03 14.84
C THR A 97 0.55 0.66 14.21
N LEU A 98 1.24 -0.08 13.33
CA LEU A 98 2.40 0.42 12.60
C LEU A 98 2.02 1.51 11.59
N GLY A 99 0.85 1.39 10.95
CA GLY A 99 0.29 2.40 10.06
C GLY A 99 -0.99 3.01 10.62
N PHE A 100 -1.24 4.29 10.40
CA PHE A 100 -2.46 4.97 10.88
C PHE A 100 -2.98 6.08 9.95
N ARG A 101 -2.21 6.47 8.93
CA ARG A 101 -2.51 7.66 8.12
C ARG A 101 -3.57 7.43 7.04
N GLY A 102 -3.89 6.17 6.68
CA GLY A 102 -4.85 5.85 5.61
C GLY A 102 -4.45 6.41 4.24
N GLU A 103 -3.15 6.55 3.95
CA GLU A 103 -2.66 7.19 2.73
C GLU A 103 -1.76 6.30 1.86
N ALA A 104 -1.27 5.16 2.37
CA ALA A 104 -0.30 4.33 1.68
C ALA A 104 -0.87 3.75 0.37
N LEU A 105 -1.97 3.01 0.44
CA LEU A 105 -2.59 2.38 -0.73
C LEU A 105 -3.07 3.40 -1.77
N PRO A 106 -3.81 4.48 -1.42
CA PRO A 106 -4.21 5.49 -2.40
C PRO A 106 -3.01 6.23 -3.01
N SER A 107 -1.94 6.44 -2.24
CA SER A 107 -0.71 7.03 -2.76
C SER A 107 -0.02 6.12 -3.78
N ILE A 108 0.15 4.83 -3.46
CA ILE A 108 0.70 3.85 -4.39
C ILE A 108 -0.16 3.77 -5.65
N ALA A 109 -1.49 3.65 -5.51
CA ALA A 109 -2.44 3.56 -6.63
C ALA A 109 -2.38 4.78 -7.57
N SER A 110 -2.00 5.95 -7.07
CA SER A 110 -1.91 7.17 -7.89
C SER A 110 -0.64 7.23 -8.77
N VAL A 111 0.41 6.45 -8.44
CA VAL A 111 1.72 6.48 -9.12
C VAL A 111 2.16 5.14 -9.68
N ALA A 112 1.32 4.12 -9.57
CA ALA A 112 1.58 2.75 -10.02
C ALA A 112 0.30 2.09 -10.51
N ARG A 113 0.43 0.92 -11.11
CA ARG A 113 -0.66 -0.03 -11.27
C ARG A 113 -0.72 -0.90 -10.02
N LEU A 114 -1.80 -0.75 -9.24
CA LEU A 114 -2.05 -1.48 -8.00
C LEU A 114 -3.16 -2.51 -8.22
N SER A 115 -2.90 -3.77 -7.90
CA SER A 115 -3.91 -4.82 -7.81
C SER A 115 -4.00 -5.32 -6.37
N ILE A 116 -5.20 -5.33 -5.82
CA ILE A 116 -5.52 -5.90 -4.51
C ILE A 116 -6.47 -7.08 -4.76
N GLU A 117 -6.11 -8.24 -4.26
CA GLU A 117 -6.97 -9.42 -4.18
C GLU A 117 -7.08 -9.79 -2.70
N SER A 118 -8.30 -9.90 -2.17
CA SER A 118 -8.48 -10.17 -0.75
C SER A 118 -9.74 -10.98 -0.49
N ARG A 119 -9.68 -11.83 0.54
CA ARG A 119 -10.81 -12.58 1.06
C ARG A 119 -10.78 -12.59 2.58
N GLU A 120 -11.89 -12.20 3.18
CA GLU A 120 -12.07 -12.33 4.63
C GLU A 120 -12.17 -13.80 5.05
N ALA A 121 -11.71 -14.09 6.25
CA ALA A 121 -11.88 -15.40 6.83
C ALA A 121 -13.38 -15.72 6.99
N GLY A 122 -13.81 -16.87 6.44
CA GLY A 122 -15.22 -17.28 6.44
C GLY A 122 -16.07 -16.74 5.29
N ALA A 123 -15.58 -15.81 4.50
CA ALA A 123 -16.28 -15.37 3.29
C ALA A 123 -16.24 -16.47 2.21
N ALA A 124 -17.36 -16.62 1.47
CA ALA A 124 -17.47 -17.60 0.40
C ALA A 124 -16.58 -17.24 -0.79
N GLU A 125 -16.47 -15.94 -1.09
CA GLU A 125 -15.75 -15.41 -2.24
C GLU A 125 -14.76 -14.34 -1.81
N GLY A 126 -13.68 -14.22 -2.54
CA GLY A 126 -12.78 -13.08 -2.49
C GLY A 126 -13.14 -12.04 -3.52
N TRP A 127 -12.42 -10.94 -3.49
CA TRP A 127 -12.63 -9.80 -4.39
C TRP A 127 -11.29 -9.33 -4.95
N ARG A 128 -11.31 -8.80 -6.16
CA ARG A 128 -10.17 -8.21 -6.84
C ARG A 128 -10.50 -6.79 -7.27
N ARG A 129 -9.61 -5.87 -6.96
CA ARG A 129 -9.69 -4.48 -7.42
C ARG A 129 -8.36 -4.06 -8.04
N VAL A 130 -8.42 -3.46 -9.22
CA VAL A 130 -7.25 -2.97 -9.95
C VAL A 130 -7.40 -1.48 -10.23
N VAL A 131 -6.40 -0.71 -9.82
CA VAL A 131 -6.29 0.72 -10.09
C VAL A 131 -5.00 1.00 -10.85
N ASP A 132 -5.08 1.65 -12.00
CA ASP A 132 -3.93 2.04 -12.81
C ASP A 132 -3.74 3.56 -12.76
N HIS A 133 -2.73 4.00 -12.02
CA HIS A 133 -2.38 5.42 -11.87
C HIS A 133 -3.61 6.31 -11.53
N GLY A 134 -4.43 5.83 -10.61
CA GLY A 134 -5.64 6.51 -10.13
C GLY A 134 -6.94 6.17 -10.88
N ALA A 135 -6.88 5.39 -11.97
CA ALA A 135 -8.06 4.95 -12.71
C ALA A 135 -8.46 3.53 -12.31
N LEU A 136 -9.70 3.33 -11.87
CA LEU A 136 -10.24 2.00 -11.58
C LEU A 136 -10.40 1.22 -12.89
N LEU A 137 -9.74 0.05 -13.00
CA LEU A 137 -9.78 -0.83 -14.18
C LEU A 137 -10.61 -2.09 -13.96
N ALA A 138 -10.62 -2.64 -12.75
CA ALA A 138 -11.38 -3.84 -12.42
C ALA A 138 -11.88 -3.76 -10.99
N ASP A 139 -13.08 -4.30 -10.77
CA ASP A 139 -13.73 -4.42 -9.47
C ASP A 139 -14.67 -5.64 -9.56
N GLU A 140 -14.18 -6.82 -9.19
CA GLU A 140 -14.79 -8.10 -9.55
C GLU A 140 -14.52 -9.19 -8.51
N PRO A 141 -15.37 -10.23 -8.41
CA PRO A 141 -15.09 -11.41 -7.60
C PRO A 141 -13.78 -12.09 -8.01
N ALA A 142 -13.10 -12.71 -7.04
CA ALA A 142 -11.86 -13.44 -7.27
C ALA A 142 -11.77 -14.69 -6.38
N ALA A 143 -11.17 -15.74 -6.91
CA ALA A 143 -10.93 -16.98 -6.17
C ALA A 143 -9.52 -16.96 -5.57
N LEU A 144 -9.44 -16.86 -4.24
CA LEU A 144 -8.19 -16.91 -3.48
C LEU A 144 -8.44 -17.47 -2.07
N PRO A 145 -7.42 -17.99 -1.38
CA PRO A 145 -7.52 -18.33 0.04
C PRO A 145 -7.76 -17.07 0.90
N PRO A 146 -8.22 -17.21 2.15
CA PRO A 146 -8.31 -16.09 3.08
C PRO A 146 -6.96 -15.36 3.23
N GLY A 147 -7.02 -14.04 3.37
CA GLY A 147 -5.85 -13.15 3.40
C GLY A 147 -5.86 -12.13 2.29
N THR A 148 -4.71 -11.51 2.03
CA THR A 148 -4.60 -10.45 1.03
C THR A 148 -3.36 -10.67 0.15
N ARG A 149 -3.50 -10.36 -1.14
CA ARG A 149 -2.41 -10.21 -2.10
C ARG A 149 -2.45 -8.80 -2.66
N VAL A 150 -1.37 -8.07 -2.49
CA VAL A 150 -1.19 -6.74 -3.08
C VAL A 150 -0.04 -6.81 -4.08
N ARG A 151 -0.30 -6.37 -5.32
CA ARG A 151 0.70 -6.27 -6.38
C ARG A 151 0.80 -4.84 -6.87
N VAL A 152 2.01 -4.32 -6.90
CA VAL A 152 2.36 -3.01 -7.42
C VAL A 152 3.25 -3.20 -8.64
N GLU A 153 2.85 -2.66 -9.77
CA GLU A 153 3.57 -2.73 -11.03
C GLU A 153 3.73 -1.32 -11.61
N GLU A 154 4.73 -1.12 -12.46
CA GLU A 154 4.95 0.13 -13.18
C GLU A 154 5.09 1.36 -12.26
N LEU A 155 5.75 1.18 -11.11
CA LEU A 155 5.95 2.25 -10.14
C LEU A 155 6.64 3.45 -10.81
N PHE A 156 6.00 4.63 -10.76
CA PHE A 156 6.41 5.89 -11.38
C PHE A 156 6.49 5.88 -12.91
N ALA A 157 5.91 4.91 -13.62
CA ALA A 157 5.95 4.86 -15.08
C ALA A 157 5.40 6.15 -15.72
N LYS A 158 4.34 6.72 -15.14
CA LYS A 158 3.72 7.98 -15.59
C LYS A 158 4.22 9.22 -14.82
N VAL A 159 5.32 9.11 -14.07
CA VAL A 159 5.96 10.20 -13.31
C VAL A 159 7.46 10.28 -13.64
N PRO A 160 7.84 10.76 -14.84
CA PRO A 160 9.23 10.70 -15.32
C PRO A 160 10.24 11.38 -14.40
N ALA A 161 9.85 12.49 -13.76
CA ALA A 161 10.71 13.20 -12.82
C ALA A 161 11.12 12.31 -11.63
N ARG A 162 10.19 11.52 -11.09
CA ARG A 162 10.46 10.58 -9.99
C ARG A 162 11.29 9.39 -10.44
N ARG A 163 10.98 8.85 -11.63
CA ARG A 163 11.70 7.70 -12.19
C ARG A 163 13.20 7.97 -12.34
N LYS A 164 13.59 9.21 -12.64
CA LYS A 164 15.02 9.62 -12.75
C LYS A 164 15.79 9.53 -11.43
N PHE A 165 15.12 9.60 -10.29
CA PHE A 165 15.75 9.51 -8.96
C PHE A 165 15.86 8.08 -8.42
N LEU A 166 15.26 7.10 -9.10
CA LEU A 166 15.41 5.69 -8.74
C LEU A 166 16.83 5.22 -9.02
N ARG A 167 17.32 4.36 -8.15
CA ARG A 167 18.66 3.77 -8.27
C ARG A 167 18.62 2.52 -9.17
N THR A 168 19.73 1.84 -9.29
CA THR A 168 19.81 0.56 -10.01
C THR A 168 18.93 -0.49 -9.34
N ALA A 169 18.43 -1.47 -10.10
CA ALA A 169 17.63 -2.58 -9.58
C ALA A 169 18.32 -3.30 -8.39
N ARG A 170 19.63 -3.49 -8.47
CA ARG A 170 20.42 -4.08 -7.38
C ARG A 170 20.39 -3.23 -6.10
N SER A 171 20.49 -1.91 -6.24
CA SER A 171 20.49 -0.99 -5.10
C SER A 171 19.09 -0.88 -4.48
N GLU A 172 18.03 -0.88 -5.32
CA GLU A 172 16.64 -0.89 -4.83
C GLU A 172 16.31 -2.22 -4.14
N TYR A 173 16.76 -3.35 -4.68
CA TYR A 173 16.61 -4.65 -4.04
C TYR A 173 17.28 -4.70 -2.65
N ALA A 174 18.50 -4.19 -2.53
CA ALA A 174 19.21 -4.14 -1.25
C ALA A 174 18.45 -3.31 -0.20
N ALA A 175 17.87 -2.17 -0.62
CA ALA A 175 17.06 -1.33 0.26
C ALA A 175 15.75 -2.01 0.69
N CYS A 176 15.08 -2.71 -0.23
CA CYS A 176 13.89 -3.51 0.07
C CYS A 176 14.21 -4.62 1.07
N LEU A 177 15.29 -5.37 0.83
CA LEU A 177 15.72 -6.47 1.71
C LEU A 177 16.07 -5.99 3.12
N ASP A 178 16.77 -4.86 3.24
CA ASP A 178 17.08 -4.24 4.54
C ASP A 178 15.78 -3.85 5.29
N GLY A 179 14.82 -3.25 4.61
CA GLY A 179 13.51 -2.91 5.19
C GLY A 179 12.76 -4.13 5.72
N VAL A 180 12.67 -5.20 4.91
CA VAL A 180 12.02 -6.46 5.33
C VAL A 180 12.73 -7.09 6.52
N ARG A 181 14.06 -7.13 6.51
CA ARG A 181 14.86 -7.67 7.64
C ARG A 181 14.59 -6.92 8.94
N ARG A 182 14.50 -5.59 8.91
CA ARG A 182 14.18 -4.79 10.10
C ARG A 182 12.79 -5.10 10.65
N LEU A 183 11.80 -5.24 9.76
CA LEU A 183 10.45 -5.62 10.17
C LEU A 183 10.40 -7.03 10.75
N ALA A 184 11.10 -7.99 10.14
CA ALA A 184 11.20 -9.35 10.64
C ALA A 184 11.88 -9.44 12.02
N MET A 185 12.90 -8.60 12.28
CA MET A 185 13.51 -8.51 13.61
C MET A 185 12.59 -7.88 14.64
N ALA A 186 11.74 -6.91 14.24
CA ALA A 186 10.78 -6.28 15.13
C ALA A 186 9.56 -7.17 15.43
N ARG A 187 9.24 -8.12 14.53
CA ARG A 187 8.11 -9.04 14.62
C ARG A 187 8.56 -10.49 14.36
N PRO A 188 9.31 -11.08 15.30
CA PRO A 188 9.81 -12.46 15.17
C PRO A 188 8.71 -13.53 15.24
N ASP A 189 7.50 -13.14 15.60
CA ASP A 189 6.29 -13.96 15.63
C ASP A 189 5.62 -14.14 14.25
N VAL A 190 6.12 -13.44 13.22
CA VAL A 190 5.63 -13.48 11.83
C VAL A 190 6.72 -14.07 10.94
N GLY A 191 6.35 -15.11 10.16
CA GLY A 191 7.24 -15.80 9.21
C GLY A 191 7.19 -15.22 7.80
#